data_7ec09fad13334c3b81f76205b593fcca
#
_entry.id   7ec09fad13334c3b81f76205b593fcca
#
_cell.length_a   1.000
_cell.length_b   1.000
_cell.length_c   1.000
_cell.angle_alpha   90.00
_cell.angle_beta   90.00
_cell.angle_gamma   90.00
#
_symmetry.space_group_name_H-M   'P 1'
#
loop_
_entity.id
_entity.type
_entity.pdbx_description
1 polymer ?
#
loop_
_entity_poly.entity_id
_entity_poly.type
_entity_poly.pdbx_seq_one_letter_code
_entity_poly.pdbx_strand_id
1 'polypeptide(L)'
;MNLLFFQNCVSPHQVPYMVELVKFNIFKDIILIVPRYDYDERRKIGWNNENLIDKTGIQLIFKPNDIEVEDLLKNCDNGYCFFSGIRADKSVFNWFKLSLDYGVKRYIITEPPLTYNKPLWLHYIRFYLRDYRFVSCIDGIFGIGYNAVKYYKCISSKWYVFPFMYVTETIN
;
A
#
# COMPACT_ATOMS: atom_id res chain seq x y z
N MET A 1 2.38 18.47 -4.27
CA MET A 1 1.49 17.28 -4.24
C MET A 1 2.15 16.24 -3.36
N ASN A 2 1.40 15.65 -2.44
CA ASN A 2 1.93 14.71 -1.45
C ASN A 2 1.66 13.27 -1.86
N LEU A 3 2.57 12.35 -1.49
CA LEU A 3 2.38 10.91 -1.59
C LEU A 3 2.25 10.31 -0.19
N LEU A 4 1.15 9.62 0.07
CA LEU A 4 0.91 8.89 1.31
C LEU A 4 0.99 7.39 1.07
N PHE A 5 1.86 6.70 1.79
CA PHE A 5 2.01 5.24 1.74
C PHE A 5 1.52 4.63 3.06
N PHE A 6 0.35 4.03 3.03
CA PHE A 6 -0.25 3.29 4.15
C PHE A 6 0.18 1.83 4.06
N GLN A 7 1.18 1.47 4.85
CA GLN A 7 1.81 0.16 4.81
C GLN A 7 1.59 -0.61 6.12
N ASN A 8 1.64 -1.93 6.05
CA ASN A 8 1.47 -2.80 7.22
C ASN A 8 2.70 -2.84 8.15
N CYS A 9 3.87 -2.52 7.63
CA CYS A 9 5.12 -2.34 8.38
C CYS A 9 6.14 -1.59 7.52
N VAL A 10 7.25 -1.18 8.11
CA VAL A 10 8.43 -0.74 7.35
C VAL A 10 9.06 -1.95 6.68
N SER A 11 9.37 -1.87 5.39
CA SER A 11 9.86 -3.01 4.62
C SER A 11 11.07 -2.67 3.75
N PRO A 12 12.13 -3.48 3.78
CA PRO A 12 13.30 -3.29 2.91
C PRO A 12 12.99 -3.44 1.42
N HIS A 13 11.82 -3.97 1.06
CA HIS A 13 11.35 -4.05 -0.33
C HIS A 13 10.56 -2.82 -0.78
N GLN A 14 10.18 -1.96 0.16
CA GLN A 14 9.35 -0.78 -0.12
C GLN A 14 10.14 0.52 -0.02
N VAL A 15 11.03 0.63 0.95
CA VAL A 15 11.85 1.83 1.16
C VAL A 15 12.66 2.21 -0.08
N PRO A 16 13.33 1.28 -0.82
CA PRO A 16 14.15 1.67 -1.95
C PRO A 16 13.40 2.42 -3.07
N TYR A 17 12.20 2.00 -3.46
CA TYR A 17 11.47 2.74 -4.49
C TYR A 17 10.94 4.10 -3.98
N MET A 18 10.63 4.22 -2.69
CA MET A 18 10.26 5.51 -2.10
C MET A 18 11.46 6.47 -2.07
N VAL A 19 12.67 5.97 -1.78
CA VAL A 19 13.91 6.75 -1.87
C VAL A 19 14.14 7.28 -3.28
N GLU A 20 13.91 6.45 -4.29
CA GLU A 20 14.02 6.90 -5.68
C GLU A 20 12.98 8.00 -5.99
N LEU A 21 11.76 7.88 -5.48
CA LEU A 21 10.74 8.92 -5.63
C LEU A 21 11.15 10.25 -4.97
N VAL A 22 11.83 10.20 -3.81
CA VAL A 22 12.41 11.40 -3.17
C VAL A 22 13.43 12.07 -4.08
N LYS A 23 14.33 11.30 -4.70
CA LYS A 23 15.39 11.82 -5.60
C LYS A 23 14.80 12.52 -6.84
N PHE A 24 13.65 12.08 -7.35
CA PHE A 24 12.99 12.75 -8.49
C PHE A 24 12.49 14.15 -8.16
N ASN A 25 12.31 14.50 -6.89
CA ASN A 25 11.91 15.83 -6.42
C ASN A 25 10.65 16.42 -7.09
N ILE A 26 9.73 15.57 -7.54
CA ILE A 26 8.45 15.96 -8.13
C ILE A 26 7.33 16.06 -7.08
N PHE A 27 7.51 15.41 -5.96
CA PHE A 27 6.57 15.40 -4.85
C PHE A 27 7.09 16.27 -3.72
N LYS A 28 6.17 17.02 -3.09
CA LYS A 28 6.52 17.88 -1.96
C LYS A 28 6.94 17.05 -0.76
N ASP A 29 6.11 16.07 -0.41
CA ASP A 29 6.33 15.19 0.73
C ASP A 29 6.02 13.75 0.33
N ILE A 30 6.86 12.82 0.80
CA ILE A 30 6.64 11.38 0.71
C ILE A 30 6.55 10.88 2.15
N ILE A 31 5.36 10.41 2.52
CA ILE A 31 5.02 10.06 3.89
C ILE A 31 4.68 8.58 3.97
N LEU A 32 5.42 7.84 4.80
CA LEU A 32 5.17 6.45 5.12
C LEU A 32 4.44 6.34 6.45
N ILE A 33 3.26 5.74 6.43
CA ILE A 33 2.37 5.57 7.58
C ILE A 33 2.28 4.08 7.90
N VAL A 34 2.68 3.68 9.11
CA VAL A 34 2.73 2.27 9.52
C VAL A 34 2.21 2.05 10.94
N PRO A 35 1.53 0.92 11.21
CA PRO A 35 1.09 0.55 12.55
C PRO A 35 2.21 -0.13 13.37
N ARG A 36 3.30 -0.58 12.73
CA ARG A 36 4.45 -1.27 13.34
C ARG A 36 5.69 -1.15 12.48
N TYR A 37 6.88 -1.25 13.09
CA TYR A 37 8.13 -1.35 12.34
C TYR A 37 8.27 -2.71 11.66
N ASP A 38 8.02 -3.78 12.43
CA ASP A 38 8.14 -5.17 12.00
C ASP A 38 7.08 -6.05 12.64
N TYR A 39 6.94 -7.27 12.09
CA TYR A 39 6.22 -8.36 12.73
C TYR A 39 7.13 -9.09 13.72
N ASP A 40 6.57 -9.53 14.85
CA ASP A 40 7.33 -10.21 15.93
C ASP A 40 8.07 -11.47 15.42
N GLU A 41 7.47 -12.20 14.48
CA GLU A 41 8.09 -13.37 13.87
C GLU A 41 9.35 -13.01 13.08
N ARG A 42 9.35 -11.86 12.40
CA ARG A 42 10.51 -11.36 11.63
C ARG A 42 11.61 -10.86 12.54
N ARG A 43 11.26 -10.18 13.63
CA ARG A 43 12.23 -9.76 14.65
C ARG A 43 12.98 -10.94 15.28
N LYS A 44 12.27 -12.06 15.54
CA LYS A 44 12.87 -13.28 16.09
C LYS A 44 13.94 -13.90 15.17
N ILE A 45 13.88 -13.68 13.87
CA ILE A 45 14.86 -14.15 12.89
C ILE A 45 15.88 -13.05 12.49
N GLY A 46 15.98 -11.98 13.29
CA GLY A 46 17.01 -10.96 13.15
C GLY A 46 16.66 -9.76 12.26
N TRP A 47 15.41 -9.64 11.82
CA TRP A 47 15.00 -8.44 11.09
C TRP A 47 14.92 -7.25 12.05
N ASN A 48 15.53 -6.13 11.63
CA ASN A 48 15.40 -4.85 12.30
C ASN A 48 15.29 -3.74 11.25
N ASN A 49 14.09 -3.21 11.08
CA ASN A 49 13.77 -2.21 10.07
C ASN A 49 13.67 -0.78 10.66
N GLU A 50 14.01 -0.58 11.93
CA GLU A 50 13.83 0.72 12.60
C GLU A 50 14.64 1.84 11.93
N ASN A 51 15.84 1.55 11.45
CA ASN A 51 16.75 2.52 10.85
C ASN A 51 16.66 2.62 9.31
N LEU A 52 15.76 1.85 8.67
CA LEU A 52 15.66 1.83 7.20
C LEU A 52 15.23 3.19 6.60
N ILE A 53 14.59 4.04 7.39
CA ILE A 53 14.08 5.35 6.94
C ILE A 53 15.08 6.47 7.22
N ASP A 54 16.11 6.22 8.05
CA ASP A 54 17.06 7.24 8.45
C ASP A 54 17.76 7.85 7.22
N LYS A 55 17.78 9.20 7.17
CA LYS A 55 18.44 9.98 6.11
C LYS A 55 17.89 9.76 4.70
N THR A 56 16.70 9.16 4.54
CA THR A 56 16.13 8.88 3.22
C THR A 56 15.33 10.05 2.64
N GLY A 57 14.96 11.03 3.46
CA GLY A 57 14.02 12.09 3.07
C GLY A 57 12.55 11.67 3.12
N ILE A 58 12.26 10.43 3.53
CA ILE A 58 10.90 9.94 3.74
C ILE A 58 10.46 10.32 5.16
N GLN A 59 9.27 10.91 5.29
CA GLN A 59 8.68 11.18 6.59
C GLN A 59 7.98 9.92 7.11
N LEU A 60 8.36 9.43 8.28
CA LEU A 60 7.72 8.28 8.91
C LEU A 60 6.70 8.74 9.96
N ILE A 61 5.47 8.25 9.85
CA ILE A 61 4.43 8.39 10.86
C ILE A 61 4.10 7.02 11.42
N PHE A 62 4.39 6.86 12.70
CA PHE A 62 4.30 5.58 13.39
C PHE A 62 3.07 5.53 14.30
N LYS A 63 2.19 4.54 14.08
CA LYS A 63 0.95 4.33 14.85
C LYS A 63 0.07 5.57 14.99
N PRO A 64 -0.27 6.28 13.90
CA PRO A 64 -1.16 7.42 14.03
C PRO A 64 -2.54 6.99 14.52
N ASN A 65 -3.18 7.88 15.27
CA ASN A 65 -4.60 7.79 15.55
C ASN A 65 -5.45 8.25 14.35
N ASP A 66 -6.76 8.04 14.40
CA ASP A 66 -7.65 8.35 13.28
C ASP A 66 -7.67 9.86 12.96
N ILE A 67 -7.56 10.75 13.95
CA ILE A 67 -7.52 12.20 13.77
C ILE A 67 -6.26 12.63 13.00
N GLU A 68 -5.11 12.09 13.38
CA GLU A 68 -3.84 12.35 12.68
C GLU A 68 -3.90 11.90 11.21
N VAL A 69 -4.53 10.75 10.95
CA VAL A 69 -4.73 10.26 9.58
C VAL A 69 -5.68 11.16 8.80
N GLU A 70 -6.77 11.60 9.40
CA GLU A 70 -7.69 12.53 8.76
C GLU A 70 -7.03 13.86 8.41
N ASP A 71 -6.18 14.40 9.29
CA ASP A 71 -5.45 15.63 9.03
C ASP A 71 -4.42 15.46 7.89
N LEU A 72 -3.76 14.30 7.80
CA LEU A 72 -2.91 13.98 6.65
C LEU A 72 -3.70 13.93 5.35
N LEU A 73 -4.89 13.29 5.35
CA LEU A 73 -5.74 13.17 4.20
C LEU A 73 -6.30 14.52 3.74
N LYS A 74 -6.72 15.39 4.67
CA LYS A 74 -7.14 16.78 4.40
C LYS A 74 -6.03 17.58 3.72
N ASN A 75 -4.79 17.44 4.21
CA ASN A 75 -3.62 18.13 3.67
C ASN A 75 -3.09 17.50 2.37
N CYS A 76 -3.62 16.34 1.96
CA CYS A 76 -3.26 15.62 0.74
C CYS A 76 -4.26 15.82 -0.40
N ASP A 77 -5.06 16.90 -0.37
CA ASP A 77 -6.09 17.14 -1.38
C ASP A 77 -5.53 17.00 -2.81
N ASN A 78 -6.23 16.25 -3.65
CA ASN A 78 -5.80 15.82 -4.98
C ASN A 78 -4.46 15.03 -5.01
N GLY A 79 -3.97 14.55 -3.87
CA GLY A 79 -2.77 13.72 -3.76
C GLY A 79 -3.04 12.23 -3.97
N TYR A 80 -1.99 11.44 -3.80
CA TYR A 80 -2.03 9.99 -4.04
C TYR A 80 -1.81 9.22 -2.75
N CYS A 81 -2.70 8.26 -2.51
CA CYS A 81 -2.64 7.32 -1.38
C CYS A 81 -2.39 5.91 -1.90
N PHE A 82 -1.35 5.26 -1.40
CA PHE A 82 -0.98 3.89 -1.71
C PHE A 82 -1.19 3.01 -0.49
N PHE A 83 -1.94 1.92 -0.63
CA PHE A 83 -2.27 1.00 0.46
C PHE A 83 -1.68 -0.39 0.19
N SER A 84 -1.05 -1.00 1.21
CA SER A 84 -0.54 -2.38 1.12
C SER A 84 -1.66 -3.42 1.25
N GLY A 85 -2.38 -3.61 0.17
CA GLY A 85 -3.61 -4.39 0.17
C GLY A 85 -4.74 -3.68 0.92
N ILE A 86 -5.98 -4.17 0.73
CA ILE A 86 -7.14 -3.58 1.42
C ILE A 86 -7.38 -4.27 2.78
N ARG A 87 -7.10 -5.57 2.88
CA ARG A 87 -7.52 -6.38 4.04
C ARG A 87 -6.40 -7.22 4.66
N ALA A 88 -5.17 -6.99 4.27
CA ALA A 88 -4.03 -7.70 4.83
C ALA A 88 -3.73 -7.27 6.27
N ASP A 89 -3.99 -5.99 6.57
CA ASP A 89 -3.82 -5.41 7.90
C ASP A 89 -5.06 -4.61 8.30
N LYS A 90 -5.46 -4.70 9.58
CA LYS A 90 -6.65 -4.03 10.12
C LYS A 90 -6.49 -2.50 10.13
N SER A 91 -5.32 -2.01 10.48
CA SER A 91 -5.04 -0.56 10.52
C SER A 91 -5.06 0.01 9.11
N VAL A 92 -4.37 -0.62 8.15
CA VAL A 92 -4.38 -0.20 6.74
C VAL A 92 -5.80 -0.19 6.18
N PHE A 93 -6.62 -1.20 6.51
CA PHE A 93 -8.02 -1.23 6.08
C PHE A 93 -8.85 -0.09 6.70
N ASN A 94 -8.59 0.24 7.97
CA ASN A 94 -9.26 1.37 8.62
C ASN A 94 -8.90 2.70 7.95
N TRP A 95 -7.61 2.93 7.71
CA TRP A 95 -7.12 4.12 7.01
C TRP A 95 -7.62 4.22 5.57
N PHE A 96 -7.73 3.09 4.86
CA PHE A 96 -8.39 3.03 3.56
C PHE A 96 -9.85 3.51 3.64
N LYS A 97 -10.61 3.07 4.66
CA LYS A 97 -12.00 3.52 4.85
C LYS A 97 -12.07 5.02 5.15
N LEU A 98 -11.22 5.53 6.04
CA LEU A 98 -11.15 6.96 6.32
C LEU A 98 -10.87 7.77 5.06
N SER A 99 -9.99 7.28 4.18
CA SER A 99 -9.67 7.98 2.94
C SER A 99 -10.85 8.15 1.98
N LEU A 100 -11.94 7.38 2.15
CA LEU A 100 -13.12 7.45 1.25
C LEU A 100 -13.85 8.80 1.32
N ASP A 101 -13.72 9.51 2.44
CA ASP A 101 -14.36 10.81 2.67
C ASP A 101 -13.54 11.99 2.13
N TYR A 102 -12.39 11.71 1.49
CA TYR A 102 -11.47 12.73 1.00
C TYR A 102 -11.23 12.61 -0.52
N GLY A 103 -10.90 13.73 -1.17
CA GLY A 103 -10.66 13.85 -2.62
C GLY A 103 -9.32 13.28 -3.10
N VAL A 104 -8.76 12.26 -2.43
CA VAL A 104 -7.49 11.63 -2.78
C VAL A 104 -7.65 10.51 -3.79
N LYS A 105 -6.63 10.26 -4.61
CA LYS A 105 -6.56 9.08 -5.48
C LYS A 105 -6.00 7.88 -4.71
N ARG A 106 -6.64 6.72 -4.87
CA ARG A 106 -6.36 5.50 -4.09
C ARG A 106 -5.82 4.41 -4.96
N TYR A 107 -4.61 3.97 -4.65
CA TYR A 107 -3.94 2.87 -5.31
C TYR A 107 -3.65 1.75 -4.32
N ILE A 108 -3.78 0.52 -4.78
CA ILE A 108 -3.50 -0.67 -3.96
C ILE A 108 -2.23 -1.33 -4.47
N ILE A 109 -1.24 -1.52 -3.61
CA ILE A 109 -0.04 -2.33 -3.90
C ILE A 109 -0.27 -3.68 -3.26
N THR A 110 -0.31 -4.76 -4.04
CA THR A 110 -0.71 -6.05 -3.49
C THR A 110 -0.16 -7.25 -4.27
N GLU A 111 0.10 -8.31 -3.53
CA GLU A 111 0.37 -9.66 -4.05
C GLU A 111 -0.94 -10.37 -4.42
N PRO A 112 -0.87 -11.49 -5.16
CA PRO A 112 -2.04 -12.32 -5.36
C PRO A 112 -2.52 -12.87 -4.01
N PRO A 113 -3.83 -13.08 -3.79
CA PRO A 113 -4.29 -13.63 -2.53
C PRO A 113 -3.74 -15.02 -2.30
N LEU A 114 -3.48 -15.39 -1.05
CA LEU A 114 -2.97 -16.72 -0.66
C LEU A 114 -3.78 -17.89 -1.24
N THR A 115 -5.03 -17.62 -1.59
CA THR A 115 -5.96 -18.61 -2.17
C THR A 115 -6.04 -18.54 -3.70
N TYR A 116 -5.10 -17.87 -4.38
CA TYR A 116 -5.19 -17.66 -5.84
C TYR A 116 -5.23 -18.99 -6.65
N ASN A 117 -4.76 -20.10 -6.09
CA ASN A 117 -4.85 -21.42 -6.67
C ASN A 117 -6.27 -22.07 -6.61
N LYS A 118 -7.19 -21.46 -5.88
CA LYS A 118 -8.59 -21.94 -5.84
C LYS A 118 -9.32 -21.60 -7.13
N PRO A 119 -10.42 -22.32 -7.47
CA PRO A 119 -11.21 -22.01 -8.64
C PRO A 119 -11.65 -20.54 -8.72
N LEU A 120 -11.55 -19.96 -9.90
CA LEU A 120 -11.79 -18.52 -10.13
C LEU A 120 -13.20 -18.07 -9.68
N TRP A 121 -14.21 -18.93 -9.83
CA TRP A 121 -15.58 -18.60 -9.41
C TRP A 121 -15.69 -18.33 -7.90
N LEU A 122 -14.92 -19.02 -7.05
CA LEU A 122 -14.87 -18.75 -5.60
C LEU A 122 -14.31 -17.36 -5.31
N HIS A 123 -13.31 -16.93 -6.10
CA HIS A 123 -12.76 -15.58 -5.99
C HIS A 123 -13.76 -14.52 -6.40
N TYR A 124 -14.56 -14.74 -7.45
CA TYR A 124 -15.64 -13.85 -7.85
C TYR A 124 -16.69 -13.70 -6.76
N ILE A 125 -17.17 -14.80 -6.19
CA ILE A 125 -18.13 -14.75 -5.09
C ILE A 125 -17.58 -13.97 -3.91
N ARG A 126 -16.36 -14.29 -3.47
CA ARG A 126 -15.71 -13.61 -2.35
C ARG A 126 -15.52 -12.11 -2.61
N PHE A 127 -15.06 -11.78 -3.80
CA PHE A 127 -14.88 -10.39 -4.24
C PHE A 127 -16.23 -9.64 -4.24
N TYR A 128 -17.26 -10.22 -4.85
CA TYR A 128 -18.57 -9.60 -4.93
C TYR A 128 -19.17 -9.35 -3.55
N LEU A 129 -19.09 -10.31 -2.65
CA LEU A 129 -19.66 -10.19 -1.31
C LEU A 129 -18.88 -9.22 -0.39
N ARG A 130 -17.58 -9.06 -0.60
CA ARG A 130 -16.71 -8.34 0.34
C ARG A 130 -16.19 -7.01 -0.18
N ASP A 131 -15.77 -6.97 -1.42
CA ASP A 131 -14.90 -5.91 -1.93
C ASP A 131 -15.53 -5.11 -3.08
N TYR A 132 -16.61 -5.60 -3.69
CA TYR A 132 -17.26 -4.96 -4.82
C TYR A 132 -17.64 -3.49 -4.56
N ARG A 133 -18.06 -3.16 -3.35
CA ARG A 133 -18.42 -1.80 -2.94
C ARG A 133 -17.25 -0.81 -3.02
N PHE A 134 -16.01 -1.29 -3.02
CA PHE A 134 -14.81 -0.46 -3.09
C PHE A 134 -14.26 -0.30 -4.51
N VAL A 135 -14.83 -0.98 -5.50
CA VAL A 135 -14.32 -0.98 -6.88
C VAL A 135 -14.25 0.43 -7.45
N SER A 136 -15.31 1.22 -7.25
CA SER A 136 -15.38 2.59 -7.74
C SER A 136 -14.52 3.59 -6.95
N CYS A 137 -14.01 3.17 -5.79
CA CYS A 137 -13.20 4.01 -4.91
C CYS A 137 -11.69 3.78 -5.09
N ILE A 138 -11.30 2.84 -5.98
CA ILE A 138 -9.91 2.48 -6.25
C ILE A 138 -9.56 2.94 -7.67
N ASP A 139 -8.58 3.80 -7.79
CA ASP A 139 -8.11 4.36 -9.07
C ASP A 139 -7.20 3.37 -9.81
N GLY A 140 -6.49 2.49 -9.10
CA GLY A 140 -5.67 1.47 -9.73
C GLY A 140 -5.02 0.50 -8.76
N ILE A 141 -4.51 -0.60 -9.32
CA ILE A 141 -3.83 -1.67 -8.57
C ILE A 141 -2.44 -1.88 -9.12
N PHE A 142 -1.45 -1.83 -8.26
CA PHE A 142 -0.08 -2.25 -8.51
C PHE A 142 0.08 -3.71 -8.09
N GLY A 143 -0.04 -4.61 -9.05
CA GLY A 143 0.02 -6.05 -8.83
C GLY A 143 1.46 -6.55 -8.78
N ILE A 144 1.87 -7.10 -7.62
CA ILE A 144 3.23 -7.61 -7.42
C ILE A 144 3.38 -8.98 -8.07
N GLY A 145 4.15 -8.99 -9.16
CA GLY A 145 4.41 -10.17 -9.96
C GLY A 145 3.27 -10.55 -10.92
N TYR A 146 3.58 -11.44 -11.86
CA TYR A 146 2.68 -11.85 -12.93
C TYR A 146 1.31 -12.37 -12.45
N ASN A 147 1.31 -13.18 -11.40
CA ASN A 147 0.09 -13.79 -10.88
C ASN A 147 -0.88 -12.75 -10.27
N ALA A 148 -0.36 -11.69 -9.62
CA ALA A 148 -1.19 -10.61 -9.12
C ALA A 148 -1.85 -9.85 -10.26
N VAL A 149 -1.08 -9.46 -11.27
CA VAL A 149 -1.58 -8.75 -12.45
C VAL A 149 -2.68 -9.56 -13.14
N LYS A 150 -2.43 -10.84 -13.41
CA LYS A 150 -3.40 -11.75 -14.02
C LYS A 150 -4.66 -11.86 -13.17
N TYR A 151 -4.52 -12.09 -11.87
CA TYR A 151 -5.63 -12.24 -10.95
C TYR A 151 -6.54 -11.01 -10.94
N TYR A 152 -5.98 -9.82 -10.68
CA TYR A 152 -6.79 -8.61 -10.55
C TYR A 152 -7.44 -8.16 -11.86
N LYS A 153 -6.79 -8.38 -13.01
CA LYS A 153 -7.40 -8.18 -14.33
C LYS A 153 -8.58 -9.11 -14.58
N CYS A 154 -8.50 -10.35 -14.10
CA CYS A 154 -9.61 -11.31 -14.21
C CYS A 154 -10.79 -10.96 -13.29
N ILE A 155 -10.50 -10.47 -12.07
CA ILE A 155 -11.54 -10.21 -11.06
C ILE A 155 -12.38 -8.98 -11.39
N SER A 156 -11.79 -7.93 -11.94
CA SER A 156 -12.55 -6.72 -12.33
C SER A 156 -11.93 -6.01 -13.51
N SER A 157 -12.72 -5.84 -14.56
CA SER A 157 -12.36 -5.01 -15.72
C SER A 157 -12.38 -3.50 -15.43
N LYS A 158 -12.91 -3.08 -14.28
CA LYS A 158 -12.99 -1.68 -13.89
C LYS A 158 -11.69 -1.12 -13.34
N TRP A 159 -10.75 -1.98 -12.94
CA TRP A 159 -9.48 -1.53 -12.38
C TRP A 159 -8.40 -1.39 -13.43
N TYR A 160 -7.66 -0.30 -13.35
CA TYR A 160 -6.36 -0.20 -14.00
C TYR A 160 -5.35 -1.02 -13.20
N VAL A 161 -4.80 -2.09 -13.78
CA VAL A 161 -3.85 -2.97 -13.12
C VAL A 161 -2.49 -2.81 -13.76
N PHE A 162 -1.55 -2.29 -12.98
CA PHE A 162 -0.15 -2.06 -13.34
C PHE A 162 0.74 -3.19 -12.82
N PRO A 163 1.68 -3.70 -13.62
CA PRO A 163 2.70 -4.60 -13.11
C PRO A 163 3.62 -3.86 -12.14
N PHE A 164 3.92 -4.50 -11.03
CA PHE A 164 4.84 -3.97 -10.01
C PHE A 164 5.76 -5.07 -9.51
N MET A 165 6.97 -4.71 -9.08
CA MET A 165 7.93 -5.63 -8.50
C MET A 165 8.51 -5.03 -7.21
N TYR A 166 8.87 -5.90 -6.28
CA TYR A 166 9.70 -5.50 -5.17
C TYR A 166 11.09 -5.09 -5.67
N VAL A 167 11.59 -4.00 -5.11
CA VAL A 167 12.94 -3.51 -5.38
C VAL A 167 13.78 -3.77 -4.14
N THR A 168 14.98 -4.32 -4.33
CA THR A 168 15.98 -4.45 -3.28
C THR A 168 17.15 -3.54 -3.60
N GLU A 169 17.80 -3.01 -2.57
CA GLU A 169 19.04 -2.28 -2.77
C GLU A 169 20.10 -3.19 -3.38
N THR A 170 20.83 -2.67 -4.35
CA THR A 170 22.02 -3.35 -4.84
C THR A 170 23.12 -3.15 -3.79
N ILE A 171 23.52 -4.24 -3.16
CA ILE A 171 24.69 -4.23 -2.28
C ILE A 171 25.93 -4.20 -3.21
N ASN A 172 26.57 -3.04 -3.32
CA ASN A 172 27.86 -2.90 -4.00
C ASN A 172 28.99 -3.29 -3.06
#